data_5733d5a968c077ee09c42435236dddd5
#
_entry.id   5733d5a968c077ee09c42435236dddd5
#
_cell.length_a   1.000
_cell.length_b   1.000
_cell.length_c   1.000
_cell.angle_alpha   90.00
_cell.angle_beta   90.00
_cell.angle_gamma   90.00
#
_symmetry.space_group_name_H-M   'P 1'
#
loop_
_entity.id
_entity.type
_entity.pdbx_description
1 polymer ?
#
loop_
_entity_poly.entity_id
_entity_poly.type
_entity_poly.pdbx_seq_one_letter_code
_entity_poly.pdbx_strand_id
1 'polypeptide(L)'
;MIDVHVHCHQPEHRSAEWASFASRAYGDRDWSYTPEAVGEAMIEGGVDTAIVFGVTSHAAGAQTPNDFVEQFCARMPIETIPFMALDPSAPGADAQLEDGIARGFRGIKLYPATALFDPADERFDAFYRRAAEQGLVLLWHQGATPSPAGSLLLSLPFSIDEVARRHPDLTQIIAHMAHPWQREAIVVIRKNPRVFADVSATWSRPQDGFQALVRAQEWGVVDKLVFGSDYPHWTPKQAVDGLRAMAARRPVDWPHIEASTIEHLVESDHLAALGLR
;
A
#
# COMPACT_ATOMS: atom_id res chain seq x y z
N MET A 1 6.45 15.36 -5.10
CA MET A 1 6.33 13.87 -5.17
C MET A 1 5.11 13.40 -4.40
N ILE A 2 4.45 12.33 -4.84
CA ILE A 2 3.30 11.74 -4.18
C ILE A 2 3.72 10.42 -3.54
N ASP A 3 3.39 10.20 -2.24
CA ASP A 3 3.62 8.93 -1.53
C ASP A 3 2.26 8.25 -1.26
N VAL A 4 2.02 7.10 -1.89
CA VAL A 4 0.73 6.40 -1.77
C VAL A 4 0.67 5.42 -0.60
N HIS A 5 1.73 5.32 0.24
CA HIS A 5 1.82 4.30 1.27
C HIS A 5 2.43 4.82 2.58
N VAL A 6 1.59 5.49 3.38
CA VAL A 6 2.01 6.08 4.68
C VAL A 6 1.08 5.63 5.80
N HIS A 7 1.65 5.02 6.84
CA HIS A 7 0.91 4.58 8.02
C HIS A 7 0.83 5.66 9.10
N CYS A 8 -0.30 5.72 9.81
CA CYS A 8 -0.52 6.63 10.94
C CYS A 8 -0.92 5.94 12.25
N HIS A 9 -0.85 4.60 12.34
CA HIS A 9 -1.23 3.87 13.54
C HIS A 9 -0.27 4.10 14.72
N GLN A 10 -0.76 3.94 15.94
CA GLN A 10 -0.04 4.10 17.20
C GLN A 10 0.11 2.77 17.95
N PRO A 11 0.99 2.67 18.96
CA PRO A 11 1.15 1.45 19.77
C PRO A 11 -0.16 0.95 20.39
N GLU A 12 -1.02 1.83 20.87
CA GLU A 12 -2.33 1.50 21.49
C GLU A 12 -3.35 0.91 20.49
N HIS A 13 -3.12 1.06 19.20
CA HIS A 13 -3.94 0.45 18.15
C HIS A 13 -3.60 -1.02 17.89
N ARG A 14 -2.70 -1.61 18.66
CA ARG A 14 -2.14 -2.95 18.45
C ARG A 14 -2.19 -3.78 19.71
N SER A 15 -2.44 -5.07 19.57
CA SER A 15 -2.31 -6.01 20.68
C SER A 15 -0.84 -6.21 21.10
N ALA A 16 -0.63 -6.68 22.33
CA ALA A 16 0.68 -7.09 22.82
C ALA A 16 1.31 -8.20 21.95
N GLU A 17 0.46 -9.09 21.41
CA GLU A 17 0.90 -10.15 20.49
C GLU A 17 1.42 -9.56 19.18
N TRP A 18 0.71 -8.57 18.61
CA TRP A 18 1.17 -7.83 17.45
C TRP A 18 2.52 -7.15 17.72
N ALA A 19 2.66 -6.45 18.86
CA ALA A 19 3.90 -5.78 19.25
C ALA A 19 5.07 -6.78 19.35
N SER A 20 4.82 -7.96 19.89
CA SER A 20 5.83 -9.01 20.04
C SER A 20 6.35 -9.53 18.69
N PHE A 21 5.49 -9.77 17.70
CA PHE A 21 5.99 -10.20 16.40
C PHE A 21 6.66 -9.04 15.64
N ALA A 22 6.19 -7.81 15.78
CA ALA A 22 6.79 -6.64 15.14
C ALA A 22 8.22 -6.41 15.64
N SER A 23 8.46 -6.53 16.95
CA SER A 23 9.80 -6.47 17.52
C SER A 23 10.74 -7.54 16.93
N ARG A 24 10.27 -8.79 16.80
CA ARG A 24 11.06 -9.86 16.17
C ARG A 24 11.37 -9.60 14.70
N ALA A 25 10.41 -9.03 13.95
CA ALA A 25 10.55 -8.84 12.50
C ALA A 25 11.34 -7.59 12.13
N TYR A 26 11.19 -6.52 12.90
CA TYR A 26 11.68 -5.18 12.56
C TYR A 26 12.66 -4.61 13.59
N GLY A 27 12.97 -5.39 14.63
CA GLY A 27 13.75 -4.92 15.78
C GLY A 27 12.94 -4.04 16.72
N ASP A 28 13.52 -3.75 17.89
CA ASP A 28 12.93 -2.83 18.85
C ASP A 28 13.10 -1.41 18.34
N ARG A 29 11.97 -0.76 18.09
CA ARG A 29 11.90 0.65 17.69
C ARG A 29 10.68 1.32 18.31
N ASP A 30 10.78 2.62 18.49
CA ASP A 30 9.63 3.42 18.87
C ASP A 30 8.67 3.52 17.66
N TRP A 31 7.43 3.12 17.88
CA TRP A 31 6.34 3.22 16.91
C TRP A 31 5.41 4.40 17.24
N SER A 32 5.77 5.24 18.21
CA SER A 32 5.05 6.47 18.52
C SER A 32 5.55 7.59 17.63
N TYR A 33 4.69 8.12 16.79
CA TYR A 33 5.03 9.25 15.92
C TYR A 33 3.85 10.21 15.80
N THR A 34 4.17 11.51 15.73
CA THR A 34 3.19 12.56 15.61
C THR A 34 2.93 12.90 14.14
N PRO A 35 1.77 13.48 13.81
CA PRO A 35 1.50 13.97 12.45
C PRO A 35 2.56 14.94 11.95
N GLU A 36 3.09 15.77 12.84
CA GLU A 36 4.12 16.76 12.52
C GLU A 36 5.44 16.06 12.13
N ALA A 37 5.88 15.08 12.93
CA ALA A 37 7.12 14.32 12.66
C ALA A 37 7.00 13.49 11.37
N VAL A 38 5.82 12.90 11.10
CA VAL A 38 5.57 12.21 9.83
C VAL A 38 5.65 13.19 8.67
N GLY A 39 4.99 14.34 8.78
CA GLY A 39 5.02 15.37 7.75
C GLY A 39 6.42 15.94 7.48
N GLU A 40 7.23 16.16 8.53
CA GLU A 40 8.62 16.57 8.38
C GLU A 40 9.44 15.53 7.60
N ALA A 41 9.27 14.24 7.89
CA ALA A 41 9.93 13.17 7.13
C ALA A 41 9.46 13.10 5.67
N MET A 42 8.18 13.39 5.41
CA MET A 42 7.65 13.52 4.05
C MET A 42 8.32 14.69 3.31
N ILE A 43 8.36 15.88 3.92
CA ILE A 43 8.98 17.10 3.35
C ILE A 43 10.46 16.86 3.08
N GLU A 44 11.21 16.27 4.03
CA GLU A 44 12.62 15.94 3.85
C GLU A 44 12.85 15.00 2.65
N GLY A 45 11.91 14.08 2.41
CA GLY A 45 11.93 13.18 1.27
C GLY A 45 11.42 13.78 -0.03
N GLY A 46 10.93 15.03 -0.03
CA GLY A 46 10.39 15.72 -1.21
C GLY A 46 8.94 15.33 -1.52
N VAL A 47 8.18 14.83 -0.54
CA VAL A 47 6.76 14.48 -0.68
C VAL A 47 5.89 15.69 -0.37
N ASP A 48 4.98 16.01 -1.30
CA ASP A 48 4.02 17.12 -1.19
C ASP A 48 2.63 16.61 -0.80
N THR A 49 2.29 15.39 -1.22
CA THR A 49 0.99 14.77 -1.00
C THR A 49 1.17 13.31 -0.57
N ALA A 50 0.46 12.88 0.47
CA ALA A 50 0.51 11.51 0.96
C ALA A 50 -0.87 10.86 1.08
N ILE A 51 -0.99 9.59 0.67
CA ILE A 51 -2.12 8.74 1.06
C ILE A 51 -1.80 8.16 2.43
N VAL A 52 -2.65 8.44 3.42
CA VAL A 52 -2.42 8.11 4.82
C VAL A 52 -3.52 7.20 5.34
N PHE A 53 -3.14 6.14 6.04
CA PHE A 53 -4.08 5.14 6.57
C PHE A 53 -3.58 4.46 7.85
N GLY A 54 -4.52 3.87 8.56
CA GLY A 54 -4.25 3.02 9.71
C GLY A 54 -4.08 1.54 9.37
N VAL A 55 -4.02 0.71 10.40
CA VAL A 55 -4.03 -0.75 10.30
C VAL A 55 -5.29 -1.28 10.97
N THR A 56 -6.08 -2.07 10.26
CA THR A 56 -7.21 -2.81 10.84
C THR A 56 -7.15 -4.27 10.40
N SER A 57 -7.01 -5.16 11.36
CA SER A 57 -6.92 -6.60 11.18
C SER A 57 -7.32 -7.28 12.47
N HIS A 58 -8.56 -7.76 12.57
CA HIS A 58 -9.10 -8.32 13.79
C HIS A 58 -8.33 -9.56 14.27
N ALA A 59 -7.99 -10.46 13.34
CA ALA A 59 -7.27 -11.68 13.68
C ALA A 59 -5.84 -11.43 14.16
N ALA A 60 -5.20 -10.33 13.73
CA ALA A 60 -3.87 -9.94 14.22
C ALA A 60 -3.93 -8.97 15.42
N GLY A 61 -5.13 -8.61 15.90
CA GLY A 61 -5.30 -7.71 17.03
C GLY A 61 -4.81 -6.29 16.76
N ALA A 62 -5.07 -5.76 15.58
CA ALA A 62 -4.77 -4.37 15.22
C ALA A 62 -6.04 -3.65 14.79
N GLN A 63 -6.28 -2.45 15.33
CA GLN A 63 -7.42 -1.62 14.98
C GLN A 63 -7.09 -0.14 15.17
N THR A 64 -6.89 0.57 14.05
CA THR A 64 -6.76 2.02 14.06
C THR A 64 -8.14 2.65 13.78
N PRO A 65 -8.69 3.46 14.69
CA PRO A 65 -9.96 4.16 14.45
C PRO A 65 -9.87 5.11 13.26
N ASN A 66 -10.90 5.17 12.42
CA ASN A 66 -10.94 6.12 11.30
C ASN A 66 -10.99 7.58 11.76
N ASP A 67 -11.58 7.86 12.95
CA ASP A 67 -11.49 9.17 13.59
C ASP A 67 -10.05 9.61 13.86
N PHE A 68 -9.20 8.67 14.27
CA PHE A 68 -7.78 8.94 14.46
C PHE A 68 -7.08 9.23 13.13
N VAL A 69 -7.37 8.45 12.06
CA VAL A 69 -6.80 8.69 10.73
C VAL A 69 -7.12 10.11 10.25
N GLU A 70 -8.39 10.52 10.35
CA GLU A 70 -8.84 11.85 9.94
C GLU A 70 -8.14 12.98 10.73
N GLN A 71 -8.11 12.86 12.08
CA GLN A 71 -7.44 13.84 12.95
C GLN A 71 -5.93 13.90 12.70
N PHE A 72 -5.31 12.76 12.42
CA PHE A 72 -3.89 12.68 12.08
C PHE A 72 -3.61 13.41 10.77
N CYS A 73 -4.38 13.13 9.72
CA CYS A 73 -4.27 13.78 8.42
C CYS A 73 -4.45 15.31 8.54
N ALA A 74 -5.45 15.77 9.29
CA ALA A 74 -5.73 17.20 9.46
C ALA A 74 -4.59 18.00 10.13
N ARG A 75 -3.66 17.32 10.81
CA ARG A 75 -2.51 17.93 11.49
C ARG A 75 -1.19 17.79 10.74
N MET A 76 -1.14 17.00 9.67
CA MET A 76 0.07 16.88 8.87
C MET A 76 0.34 18.18 8.10
N PRO A 77 1.61 18.66 8.04
CA PRO A 77 1.97 19.91 7.35
C PRO A 77 2.10 19.78 5.82
N ILE A 78 1.55 18.74 5.23
CA ILE A 78 1.47 18.50 3.79
C ILE A 78 0.04 18.14 3.37
N GLU A 79 -0.24 18.12 2.07
CA GLU A 79 -1.51 17.59 1.57
C GLU A 79 -1.65 16.11 1.90
N THR A 80 -2.82 15.70 2.41
CA THR A 80 -3.10 14.31 2.77
C THR A 80 -4.40 13.82 2.17
N ILE A 81 -4.42 12.56 1.78
CA ILE A 81 -5.61 11.87 1.29
C ILE A 81 -5.88 10.70 2.24
N PRO A 82 -6.90 10.81 3.12
CA PRO A 82 -7.18 9.77 4.09
C PRO A 82 -7.81 8.55 3.42
N PHE A 83 -7.26 7.36 3.71
CA PHE A 83 -7.88 6.09 3.41
C PHE A 83 -8.39 5.44 4.70
N MET A 84 -9.58 4.85 4.65
CA MET A 84 -10.14 4.09 5.77
C MET A 84 -9.24 2.89 6.12
N ALA A 85 -9.05 2.62 7.39
CA ALA A 85 -8.59 1.33 7.88
C ALA A 85 -9.84 0.48 8.17
N LEU A 86 -10.09 -0.57 7.37
CA LEU A 86 -11.30 -1.35 7.44
C LEU A 86 -11.01 -2.83 7.22
N ASP A 87 -11.74 -3.69 7.92
CA ASP A 87 -11.77 -5.15 7.71
C ASP A 87 -13.17 -5.54 7.22
N PRO A 88 -13.35 -5.88 5.93
CA PRO A 88 -14.67 -6.15 5.36
C PRO A 88 -15.29 -7.43 5.91
N SER A 89 -14.53 -8.28 6.59
CA SER A 89 -15.03 -9.50 7.24
C SER A 89 -15.58 -9.26 8.66
N ALA A 90 -15.29 -8.07 9.22
CA ALA A 90 -15.71 -7.74 10.59
C ALA A 90 -17.18 -7.31 10.66
N PRO A 91 -17.86 -7.59 11.81
CA PRO A 91 -19.20 -7.07 12.05
C PRO A 91 -19.23 -5.53 11.94
N GLY A 92 -20.21 -5.00 11.22
CA GLY A 92 -20.39 -3.55 11.04
C GLY A 92 -19.50 -2.91 9.96
N ALA A 93 -18.79 -3.69 9.14
CA ALA A 93 -17.94 -3.19 8.07
C ALA A 93 -18.71 -2.29 7.08
N ASP A 94 -19.93 -2.66 6.71
CA ASP A 94 -20.78 -1.86 5.80
C ASP A 94 -21.12 -0.50 6.41
N ALA A 95 -21.43 -0.45 7.72
CA ALA A 95 -21.71 0.83 8.39
C ALA A 95 -20.46 1.71 8.48
N GLN A 96 -19.28 1.11 8.70
CA GLN A 96 -18.01 1.84 8.68
C GLN A 96 -17.67 2.36 7.27
N LEU A 97 -17.99 1.60 6.22
CA LEU A 97 -17.84 2.03 4.83
C LEU A 97 -18.69 3.27 4.56
N GLU A 98 -19.99 3.23 4.90
CA GLU A 98 -20.90 4.36 4.66
C GLU A 98 -20.50 5.60 5.49
N ASP A 99 -20.08 5.42 6.75
CA ASP A 99 -19.56 6.52 7.57
C ASP A 99 -18.31 7.16 6.93
N GLY A 100 -17.36 6.35 6.49
CA GLY A 100 -16.15 6.84 5.83
C GLY A 100 -16.44 7.57 4.52
N ILE A 101 -17.39 7.07 3.71
CA ILE A 101 -17.87 7.75 2.49
C ILE A 101 -18.45 9.13 2.85
N ALA A 102 -19.33 9.20 3.84
CA ALA A 102 -19.96 10.45 4.28
C ALA A 102 -18.94 11.48 4.81
N ARG A 103 -17.82 11.02 5.36
CA ARG A 103 -16.71 11.85 5.87
C ARG A 103 -15.69 12.22 4.82
N GLY A 104 -15.82 11.73 3.59
CA GLY A 104 -14.95 12.08 2.47
C GLY A 104 -13.63 11.31 2.37
N PHE A 105 -13.54 10.15 2.99
CA PHE A 105 -12.42 9.24 2.74
C PHE A 105 -12.37 8.85 1.25
N ARG A 106 -11.17 8.75 0.70
CA ARG A 106 -10.97 8.55 -0.73
C ARG A 106 -10.54 7.13 -1.10
N GLY A 107 -10.36 6.26 -0.12
CA GLY A 107 -9.99 4.87 -0.34
C GLY A 107 -9.99 4.05 0.94
N ILE A 108 -9.58 2.78 0.81
CA ILE A 108 -9.62 1.79 1.88
C ILE A 108 -8.31 1.00 1.86
N LYS A 109 -7.63 0.91 3.00
CA LYS A 109 -6.51 -0.02 3.20
C LYS A 109 -7.02 -1.34 3.77
N LEU A 110 -6.66 -2.43 3.12
CA LEU A 110 -7.12 -3.79 3.42
C LEU A 110 -5.94 -4.73 3.68
N TYR A 111 -6.13 -5.70 4.59
CA TYR A 111 -5.10 -6.63 5.05
C TYR A 111 -5.55 -8.10 4.98
N PRO A 112 -5.77 -8.67 3.78
CA PRO A 112 -6.35 -10.02 3.64
C PRO A 112 -5.62 -11.10 4.44
N ALA A 113 -4.29 -11.09 4.37
CA ALA A 113 -3.45 -12.11 5.01
C ALA A 113 -3.60 -12.15 6.53
N THR A 114 -3.68 -11.00 7.19
CA THR A 114 -3.72 -10.89 8.65
C THR A 114 -5.13 -10.76 9.20
N ALA A 115 -6.08 -10.28 8.42
CA ALA A 115 -7.50 -10.30 8.74
C ALA A 115 -8.19 -11.63 8.38
N LEU A 116 -7.47 -12.54 7.69
CA LEU A 116 -7.89 -13.89 7.33
C LEU A 116 -9.15 -13.94 6.46
N PHE A 117 -9.27 -13.03 5.49
CA PHE A 117 -10.33 -13.10 4.49
C PHE A 117 -9.74 -13.25 3.07
N ASP A 118 -10.45 -14.00 2.23
CA ASP A 118 -10.11 -14.10 0.81
C ASP A 118 -10.73 -12.94 0.04
N PRO A 119 -9.94 -12.06 -0.60
CA PRO A 119 -10.49 -11.01 -1.45
C PRO A 119 -11.41 -11.53 -2.57
N ALA A 120 -11.18 -12.74 -3.07
CA ALA A 120 -11.97 -13.34 -4.13
C ALA A 120 -13.31 -13.93 -3.66
N ASP A 121 -13.60 -13.95 -2.36
CA ASP A 121 -14.89 -14.42 -1.85
C ASP A 121 -16.02 -13.49 -2.30
N GLU A 122 -17.02 -14.07 -2.99
CA GLU A 122 -18.17 -13.33 -3.57
C GLU A 122 -19.04 -12.62 -2.52
N ARG A 123 -18.96 -13.01 -1.25
CA ARG A 123 -19.66 -12.31 -0.16
C ARG A 123 -19.28 -10.84 -0.04
N PHE A 124 -18.10 -10.44 -0.55
CA PHE A 124 -17.63 -9.06 -0.55
C PHE A 124 -18.00 -8.27 -1.83
N ASP A 125 -18.68 -8.88 -2.81
CA ASP A 125 -19.01 -8.20 -4.07
C ASP A 125 -19.88 -6.95 -3.88
N ALA A 126 -20.79 -6.95 -2.90
CA ALA A 126 -21.59 -5.76 -2.59
C ALA A 126 -20.71 -4.61 -2.07
N PHE A 127 -19.74 -4.93 -1.19
CA PHE A 127 -18.77 -3.98 -0.66
C PHE A 127 -17.90 -3.39 -1.79
N TYR A 128 -17.37 -4.22 -2.68
CA TYR A 128 -16.53 -3.76 -3.81
C TYR A 128 -17.31 -2.92 -4.81
N ARG A 129 -18.54 -3.31 -5.11
CA ARG A 129 -19.41 -2.51 -5.97
C ARG A 129 -19.68 -1.15 -5.37
N ARG A 130 -19.98 -1.09 -4.08
CA ARG A 130 -20.22 0.16 -3.37
C ARG A 130 -18.99 1.05 -3.37
N ALA A 131 -17.79 0.49 -3.13
CA ALA A 131 -16.53 1.21 -3.21
C ALA A 131 -16.29 1.80 -4.62
N ALA A 132 -16.53 1.01 -5.67
CA ALA A 132 -16.40 1.45 -7.06
C ALA A 132 -17.38 2.59 -7.42
N GLU A 133 -18.67 2.48 -7.01
CA GLU A 133 -19.69 3.51 -7.22
C GLU A 133 -19.31 4.87 -6.59
N GLN A 134 -18.55 4.83 -5.50
CA GLN A 134 -18.09 6.02 -4.80
C GLN A 134 -16.70 6.49 -5.24
N GLY A 135 -16.10 5.83 -6.24
CA GLY A 135 -14.76 6.15 -6.72
C GLY A 135 -13.66 5.93 -5.68
N LEU A 136 -13.88 5.04 -4.71
CA LEU A 136 -12.86 4.71 -3.70
C LEU A 136 -11.76 3.84 -4.31
N VAL A 137 -10.53 4.07 -3.89
CA VAL A 137 -9.37 3.25 -4.26
C VAL A 137 -9.12 2.20 -3.17
N LEU A 138 -8.96 0.93 -3.56
CA LEU A 138 -8.56 -0.12 -2.61
C LEU A 138 -7.05 -0.30 -2.63
N LEU A 139 -6.39 -0.15 -1.48
CA LEU A 139 -4.99 -0.46 -1.28
C LEU A 139 -4.85 -1.76 -0.50
N TRP A 140 -4.45 -2.81 -1.18
CA TRP A 140 -4.31 -4.15 -0.63
C TRP A 140 -2.92 -4.37 -0.06
N HIS A 141 -2.80 -4.76 1.21
CA HIS A 141 -1.57 -5.40 1.66
C HIS A 141 -1.46 -6.76 0.99
N GLN A 142 -0.57 -6.89 0.04
CA GLN A 142 -0.26 -8.15 -0.62
C GLN A 142 1.23 -8.47 -0.44
N GLY A 143 1.58 -9.74 -0.51
CA GLY A 143 2.94 -10.15 -0.26
C GLY A 143 3.15 -10.72 1.13
N ALA A 144 4.41 -10.94 1.48
CA ALA A 144 4.78 -11.57 2.74
C ALA A 144 4.37 -10.71 3.94
N THR A 145 3.86 -11.37 4.97
CA THR A 145 3.68 -10.80 6.29
C THR A 145 4.53 -11.55 7.31
N PRO A 146 5.20 -10.85 8.24
CA PRO A 146 5.96 -11.51 9.31
C PRO A 146 5.05 -12.03 10.44
N SER A 147 3.75 -11.73 10.42
CA SER A 147 2.81 -12.17 11.43
C SER A 147 2.60 -13.69 11.36
N PRO A 148 2.86 -14.45 12.44
CA PRO A 148 2.58 -15.88 12.48
C PRO A 148 1.09 -16.23 12.36
N ALA A 149 0.20 -15.28 12.67
CA ALA A 149 -1.25 -15.43 12.53
C ALA A 149 -1.72 -15.23 11.08
N GLY A 150 -0.86 -14.68 10.20
CA GLY A 150 -1.22 -14.39 8.82
C GLY A 150 -1.19 -15.62 7.91
N SER A 151 -2.07 -15.64 6.92
CA SER A 151 -2.09 -16.67 5.86
C SER A 151 -1.42 -16.16 4.59
N LEU A 152 -0.31 -16.80 4.18
CA LEU A 152 0.39 -16.44 2.95
C LEU A 152 -0.44 -16.74 1.70
N LEU A 153 -1.38 -17.69 1.74
CA LEU A 153 -2.28 -17.95 0.61
C LEU A 153 -3.17 -16.75 0.30
N LEU A 154 -3.57 -16.00 1.33
CA LEU A 154 -4.38 -14.78 1.19
C LEU A 154 -3.55 -13.54 0.79
N SER A 155 -2.23 -13.68 0.68
CA SER A 155 -1.30 -12.64 0.21
C SER A 155 -0.97 -12.74 -1.27
N LEU A 156 -1.47 -13.76 -1.98
CA LEU A 156 -1.17 -13.97 -3.39
C LEU A 156 -1.95 -12.97 -4.26
N PRO A 157 -1.31 -12.33 -5.24
CA PRO A 157 -1.96 -11.28 -6.04
C PRO A 157 -3.07 -11.79 -6.96
N PHE A 158 -3.24 -13.09 -7.12
CA PHE A 158 -4.29 -13.68 -7.97
C PHE A 158 -5.71 -13.43 -7.46
N SER A 159 -5.91 -13.30 -6.13
CA SER A 159 -7.22 -12.91 -5.60
C SER A 159 -7.62 -11.49 -6.05
N ILE A 160 -6.65 -10.59 -6.24
CA ILE A 160 -6.90 -9.24 -6.76
C ILE A 160 -7.28 -9.27 -8.24
N ASP A 161 -6.73 -10.20 -9.02
CA ASP A 161 -7.16 -10.44 -10.41
C ASP A 161 -8.64 -10.85 -10.48
N GLU A 162 -9.08 -11.72 -9.58
CA GLU A 162 -10.50 -12.12 -9.51
C GLU A 162 -11.43 -10.98 -9.12
N VAL A 163 -11.03 -10.14 -8.16
CA VAL A 163 -11.77 -8.91 -7.82
C VAL A 163 -11.85 -7.98 -9.02
N ALA A 164 -10.73 -7.71 -9.70
CA ALA A 164 -10.69 -6.83 -10.87
C ALA A 164 -11.54 -7.35 -12.03
N ARG A 165 -11.60 -8.67 -12.24
CA ARG A 165 -12.42 -9.31 -13.26
C ARG A 165 -13.92 -9.11 -13.02
N ARG A 166 -14.37 -9.16 -11.75
CA ARG A 166 -15.77 -8.95 -11.36
C ARG A 166 -16.14 -7.48 -11.22
N HIS A 167 -15.17 -6.64 -10.86
CA HIS A 167 -15.35 -5.21 -10.60
C HIS A 167 -14.36 -4.37 -11.43
N PRO A 168 -14.53 -4.31 -12.78
CA PRO A 168 -13.57 -3.68 -13.68
C PRO A 168 -13.43 -2.17 -13.50
N ASP A 169 -14.41 -1.52 -12.88
CA ASP A 169 -14.40 -0.08 -12.58
C ASP A 169 -13.71 0.28 -11.27
N LEU A 170 -13.39 -0.72 -10.43
CA LEU A 170 -12.75 -0.53 -9.14
C LEU A 170 -11.25 -0.28 -9.32
N THR A 171 -10.76 0.88 -8.86
CA THR A 171 -9.32 1.15 -8.83
C THR A 171 -8.67 0.46 -7.64
N GLN A 172 -7.57 -0.26 -7.90
CA GLN A 172 -6.91 -1.09 -6.91
C GLN A 172 -5.39 -0.90 -6.95
N ILE A 173 -4.75 -0.94 -5.79
CA ILE A 173 -3.29 -0.89 -5.64
C ILE A 173 -2.84 -2.13 -4.89
N ILE A 174 -1.90 -2.88 -5.46
CA ILE A 174 -1.21 -3.99 -4.83
C ILE A 174 0.01 -3.41 -4.10
N ALA A 175 0.02 -3.44 -2.76
CA ALA A 175 1.16 -2.96 -1.99
C ALA A 175 2.42 -3.81 -2.22
N HIS A 176 3.60 -3.15 -2.14
CA HIS A 176 4.91 -3.80 -2.18
C HIS A 176 5.16 -4.66 -3.43
N MET A 177 4.45 -4.39 -4.55
CA MET A 177 4.43 -5.27 -5.72
C MET A 177 4.15 -6.74 -5.32
N ALA A 178 3.41 -6.97 -4.24
CA ALA A 178 3.16 -8.28 -3.62
C ALA A 178 4.44 -9.08 -3.28
N HIS A 179 5.53 -8.45 -2.85
CA HIS A 179 6.78 -9.13 -2.51
C HIS A 179 6.57 -10.39 -1.65
N PRO A 180 7.13 -11.58 -1.97
CA PRO A 180 8.06 -11.89 -3.06
C PRO A 180 7.40 -12.35 -4.38
N TRP A 181 6.09 -12.20 -4.57
CA TRP A 181 5.35 -12.61 -5.78
C TRP A 181 5.22 -11.47 -6.82
N GLN A 182 6.30 -10.69 -7.01
CA GLN A 182 6.30 -9.56 -7.94
C GLN A 182 6.05 -9.98 -9.39
N ARG A 183 6.47 -11.18 -9.79
CA ARG A 183 6.23 -11.70 -11.14
C ARG A 183 4.75 -11.86 -11.42
N GLU A 184 4.04 -12.41 -10.46
CA GLU A 184 2.60 -12.63 -10.50
C GLU A 184 1.85 -11.29 -10.45
N ALA A 185 2.27 -10.36 -9.58
CA ALA A 185 1.71 -9.01 -9.51
C ALA A 185 1.86 -8.25 -10.84
N ILE A 186 3.01 -8.36 -11.53
CA ILE A 186 3.24 -7.75 -12.85
C ILE A 186 2.22 -8.27 -13.87
N VAL A 187 1.90 -9.57 -13.88
CA VAL A 187 0.88 -10.13 -14.76
C VAL A 187 -0.51 -9.57 -14.44
N VAL A 188 -0.84 -9.46 -13.15
CA VAL A 188 -2.13 -8.92 -12.69
C VAL A 188 -2.32 -7.45 -13.10
N ILE A 189 -1.33 -6.58 -12.84
CA ILE A 189 -1.43 -5.16 -13.20
C ILE A 189 -1.44 -4.94 -14.72
N ARG A 190 -0.73 -5.77 -15.48
CA ARG A 190 -0.74 -5.73 -16.95
C ARG A 190 -2.09 -6.07 -17.54
N LYS A 191 -2.74 -7.10 -17.00
CA LYS A 191 -4.03 -7.61 -17.48
C LYS A 191 -5.17 -6.62 -17.18
N ASN A 192 -5.12 -5.97 -16.01
CA ASN A 192 -6.25 -5.21 -15.46
C ASN A 192 -5.98 -3.69 -15.52
N PRO A 193 -6.74 -2.92 -16.33
CA PRO A 193 -6.47 -1.49 -16.54
C PRO A 193 -6.49 -0.63 -15.29
N ARG A 194 -7.32 -0.97 -14.28
CA ARG A 194 -7.47 -0.23 -13.03
C ARG A 194 -6.74 -0.85 -11.84
N VAL A 195 -5.82 -1.82 -12.08
CA VAL A 195 -4.96 -2.36 -11.03
C VAL A 195 -3.56 -1.81 -11.19
N PHE A 196 -3.01 -1.25 -10.12
CA PHE A 196 -1.69 -0.68 -9.98
C PHE A 196 -0.89 -1.45 -8.94
N ALA A 197 0.40 -1.17 -8.81
CA ALA A 197 1.20 -1.68 -7.69
C ALA A 197 2.10 -0.58 -7.14
N ASP A 198 2.23 -0.48 -5.81
CA ASP A 198 3.24 0.41 -5.23
C ASP A 198 4.59 -0.29 -5.06
N VAL A 199 5.66 0.51 -5.12
CA VAL A 199 7.03 0.01 -5.01
C VAL A 199 7.57 0.08 -3.57
N SER A 200 6.70 0.33 -2.58
CA SER A 200 7.12 0.42 -1.20
C SER A 200 7.86 -0.84 -0.74
N ALA A 201 8.84 -0.69 0.13
CA ALA A 201 9.71 -1.77 0.61
C ALA A 201 10.53 -2.54 -0.46
N THR A 202 10.28 -2.33 -1.76
CA THR A 202 10.95 -3.07 -2.86
C THR A 202 12.47 -2.87 -2.84
N TRP A 203 12.93 -1.64 -2.61
CA TRP A 203 14.34 -1.29 -2.55
C TRP A 203 15.08 -1.89 -1.35
N SER A 204 14.38 -2.24 -0.27
CA SER A 204 14.99 -2.83 0.93
C SER A 204 15.50 -4.25 0.71
N ARG A 205 15.10 -4.87 -0.40
CA ARG A 205 15.56 -6.18 -0.88
C ARG A 205 16.15 -6.02 -2.27
N PRO A 206 17.39 -5.47 -2.36
CA PRO A 206 17.91 -4.87 -3.59
C PRO A 206 18.11 -5.85 -4.75
N GLN A 207 18.16 -7.15 -4.52
CA GLN A 207 18.20 -8.13 -5.60
C GLN A 207 16.81 -8.37 -6.18
N ASP A 208 15.83 -8.65 -5.32
CA ASP A 208 14.45 -8.89 -5.74
C ASP A 208 13.83 -7.63 -6.36
N GLY A 209 14.08 -6.48 -5.73
CA GLY A 209 13.59 -5.19 -6.23
C GLY A 209 14.19 -4.83 -7.59
N PHE A 210 15.49 -5.05 -7.79
CA PHE A 210 16.13 -4.85 -9.09
C PHE A 210 15.48 -5.71 -10.16
N GLN A 211 15.28 -6.99 -9.89
CA GLN A 211 14.64 -7.89 -10.84
C GLN A 211 13.17 -7.55 -11.09
N ALA A 212 12.45 -7.09 -10.06
CA ALA A 212 11.06 -6.68 -10.20
C ALA A 212 10.92 -5.47 -11.13
N LEU A 213 11.76 -4.44 -10.95
CA LEU A 213 11.71 -3.24 -11.80
C LEU A 213 12.17 -3.51 -13.25
N VAL A 214 13.20 -4.32 -13.44
CA VAL A 214 13.61 -4.77 -14.79
C VAL A 214 12.47 -5.52 -15.48
N ARG A 215 11.82 -6.45 -14.79
CA ARG A 215 10.66 -7.18 -15.35
C ARG A 215 9.49 -6.26 -15.66
N ALA A 216 9.20 -5.28 -14.80
CA ALA A 216 8.15 -4.30 -15.08
C ALA A 216 8.41 -3.52 -16.37
N GLN A 217 9.67 -3.17 -16.66
CA GLN A 217 10.09 -2.57 -17.93
C GLN A 217 9.88 -3.53 -19.12
N GLU A 218 10.38 -4.76 -18.99
CA GLU A 218 10.24 -5.79 -20.04
C GLU A 218 8.77 -6.09 -20.37
N TRP A 219 7.89 -6.04 -19.37
CA TRP A 219 6.47 -6.28 -19.54
C TRP A 219 5.67 -5.03 -19.91
N GLY A 220 6.32 -3.85 -19.99
CA GLY A 220 5.70 -2.59 -20.38
C GLY A 220 4.63 -2.12 -19.39
N VAL A 221 4.89 -2.22 -18.07
CA VAL A 221 3.95 -1.87 -17.01
C VAL A 221 4.49 -0.85 -16.01
N VAL A 222 5.53 -0.12 -16.39
CA VAL A 222 6.11 0.93 -15.54
C VAL A 222 5.08 2.00 -15.19
N ASP A 223 4.22 2.35 -16.12
CA ASP A 223 3.11 3.29 -15.95
C ASP A 223 2.04 2.83 -14.94
N LYS A 224 2.08 1.55 -14.55
CA LYS A 224 1.21 0.94 -13.53
C LYS A 224 1.87 0.89 -12.15
N LEU A 225 3.11 1.36 -12.03
CA LEU A 225 3.81 1.44 -10.77
C LEU A 225 3.64 2.83 -10.16
N VAL A 226 3.39 2.89 -8.85
CA VAL A 226 3.26 4.12 -8.08
C VAL A 226 4.25 4.14 -6.93
N PHE A 227 4.72 5.34 -6.54
CA PHE A 227 5.66 5.47 -5.43
C PHE A 227 4.96 5.35 -4.08
N GLY A 228 5.55 4.58 -3.16
CA GLY A 228 5.20 4.48 -1.76
C GLY A 228 6.45 4.23 -0.91
N SER A 229 6.54 4.83 0.27
CA SER A 229 7.66 4.63 1.20
C SER A 229 7.48 3.47 2.15
N ASP A 230 6.24 3.17 2.54
CA ASP A 230 5.88 2.30 3.67
C ASP A 230 6.36 2.91 5.02
N TYR A 231 6.25 4.24 5.13
CA TYR A 231 6.53 4.92 6.40
C TYR A 231 5.59 4.40 7.52
N PRO A 232 6.07 4.14 8.73
CA PRO A 232 7.34 4.49 9.34
C PRO A 232 8.42 3.39 9.25
N HIS A 233 8.21 2.34 8.46
CA HIS A 233 9.25 1.34 8.27
C HIS A 233 10.50 1.95 7.64
N TRP A 234 10.31 2.83 6.67
CA TRP A 234 11.33 3.62 5.99
C TRP A 234 10.84 5.04 5.70
N THR A 235 11.77 5.99 5.61
CA THR A 235 11.45 7.34 5.16
C THR A 235 11.35 7.39 3.63
N PRO A 236 10.58 8.36 3.05
CA PRO A 236 10.57 8.56 1.60
C PRO A 236 11.96 8.81 1.03
N LYS A 237 12.81 9.53 1.76
CA LYS A 237 14.21 9.76 1.37
C LYS A 237 14.98 8.45 1.22
N GLN A 238 14.86 7.54 2.20
CA GLN A 238 15.50 6.21 2.13
C GLN A 238 14.98 5.41 0.93
N ALA A 239 13.67 5.47 0.66
CA ALA A 239 13.06 4.78 -0.46
C ALA A 239 13.58 5.31 -1.81
N VAL A 240 13.62 6.63 -2.01
CA VAL A 240 14.15 7.26 -3.23
C VAL A 240 15.65 6.95 -3.41
N ASP A 241 16.45 7.09 -2.36
CA ASP A 241 17.89 6.78 -2.41
C ASP A 241 18.13 5.30 -2.75
N GLY A 242 17.34 4.40 -2.17
CA GLY A 242 17.41 2.97 -2.46
C GLY A 242 17.03 2.61 -3.90
N LEU A 243 15.95 3.22 -4.43
CA LEU A 243 15.54 3.06 -5.83
C LEU A 243 16.62 3.56 -6.79
N ARG A 244 17.21 4.73 -6.52
CA ARG A 244 18.31 5.29 -7.32
C ARG A 244 19.57 4.43 -7.26
N ALA A 245 19.89 3.90 -6.07
CA ALA A 245 21.03 2.99 -5.91
C ALA A 245 20.85 1.68 -6.70
N MET A 246 19.62 1.14 -6.76
CA MET A 246 19.32 -0.01 -7.61
C MET A 246 19.46 0.35 -9.09
N ALA A 247 18.94 1.49 -9.53
CA ALA A 247 19.03 1.95 -10.91
C ALA A 247 20.47 2.28 -11.35
N ALA A 248 21.36 2.57 -10.42
CA ALA A 248 22.79 2.79 -10.73
C ALA A 248 23.54 1.48 -11.05
N ARG A 249 22.98 0.31 -10.77
CA ARG A 249 23.61 -0.97 -11.09
C ARG A 249 23.68 -1.19 -12.58
N ARG A 250 24.85 -1.63 -13.06
CA ARG A 250 25.10 -1.97 -14.47
C ARG A 250 25.69 -3.37 -14.56
N PRO A 251 24.85 -4.41 -14.40
CA PRO A 251 25.33 -5.77 -14.54
C PRO A 251 25.80 -6.02 -15.98
N VAL A 252 26.89 -6.78 -16.13
CA VAL A 252 27.43 -7.15 -17.44
C VAL A 252 26.48 -8.18 -18.07
N ASP A 253 26.10 -7.96 -19.33
CA ASP A 253 25.24 -8.86 -20.12
C ASP A 253 23.82 -9.09 -19.56
N TRP A 254 23.33 -8.18 -18.69
CA TRP A 254 21.99 -8.25 -18.14
C TRP A 254 21.25 -6.90 -18.33
N PRO A 255 19.91 -6.92 -18.41
CA PRO A 255 19.13 -5.70 -18.41
C PRO A 255 19.39 -4.85 -17.16
N HIS A 256 19.17 -3.55 -17.25
CA HIS A 256 19.29 -2.61 -16.15
C HIS A 256 18.00 -1.80 -15.98
N ILE A 257 17.87 -1.12 -14.85
CA ILE A 257 16.75 -0.21 -14.62
C ILE A 257 17.03 1.08 -15.36
N GLU A 258 16.11 1.48 -16.24
CA GLU A 258 16.19 2.74 -16.99
C GLU A 258 15.96 3.94 -16.05
N ALA A 259 16.63 5.05 -16.32
CA ALA A 259 16.45 6.27 -15.52
C ALA A 259 14.99 6.76 -15.55
N SER A 260 14.33 6.66 -16.69
CA SER A 260 12.92 7.00 -16.87
C SER A 260 11.97 6.21 -15.96
N THR A 261 12.32 5.00 -15.55
CA THR A 261 11.54 4.23 -14.57
C THR A 261 11.55 4.92 -13.21
N ILE A 262 12.71 5.43 -12.77
CA ILE A 262 12.81 6.13 -11.49
C ILE A 262 12.17 7.52 -11.57
N GLU A 263 12.35 8.23 -12.69
CA GLU A 263 11.69 9.50 -12.95
C GLU A 263 10.17 9.36 -12.91
N HIS A 264 9.62 8.32 -13.56
CA HIS A 264 8.20 8.01 -13.47
C HIS A 264 7.74 7.84 -12.01
N LEU A 265 8.45 7.05 -11.22
CA LEU A 265 8.07 6.78 -9.83
C LEU A 265 8.08 8.04 -8.95
N VAL A 266 9.01 8.97 -9.15
CA VAL A 266 9.19 10.13 -8.27
C VAL A 266 8.54 11.41 -8.79
N GLU A 267 8.22 11.51 -10.09
CA GLU A 267 7.78 12.76 -10.72
C GLU A 267 6.34 12.71 -11.29
N SER A 268 5.79 11.48 -11.51
CA SER A 268 4.44 11.35 -12.10
C SER A 268 3.33 11.75 -11.14
N ASP A 269 2.24 12.27 -11.72
CA ASP A 269 0.99 12.49 -10.98
C ASP A 269 0.23 11.16 -10.78
N HIS A 270 0.65 10.40 -9.77
CA HIS A 270 0.02 9.13 -9.43
C HIS A 270 -1.44 9.28 -9.02
N LEU A 271 -1.86 10.43 -8.47
CA LEU A 271 -3.24 10.66 -8.06
C LEU A 271 -4.18 10.74 -9.27
N ALA A 272 -3.73 11.38 -10.36
CA ALA A 272 -4.50 11.42 -11.60
C ALA A 272 -4.70 10.02 -12.19
N ALA A 273 -3.64 9.19 -12.19
CA ALA A 273 -3.70 7.80 -12.65
C ALA A 273 -4.69 6.94 -11.81
N LEU A 274 -4.76 7.21 -10.51
CA LEU A 274 -5.64 6.52 -9.56
C LEU A 274 -7.08 7.08 -9.54
N GLY A 275 -7.37 8.19 -10.23
CA GLY A 275 -8.68 8.85 -10.20
C GLY A 275 -8.96 9.62 -8.90
N LEU A 276 -7.93 10.07 -8.21
CA LEU A 276 -8.01 10.83 -6.95
C LEU A 276 -7.89 12.35 -7.14
N ARG A 277 -7.59 12.77 -8.37
CA ARG A 277 -7.64 14.17 -8.85
C ARG A 277 -8.59 14.30 -9.99
#